data_440bf434516086d63f43af1a229d39d4
#
_entry.id   440bf434516086d63f43af1a229d39d4
#
_cell.length_a   1.000
_cell.length_b   1.000
_cell.length_c   1.000
_cell.angle_alpha   90.00
_cell.angle_beta   90.00
_cell.angle_gamma   90.00
#
_symmetry.space_group_name_H-M   'P 1'
#
loop_
_entity.id
_entity.type
_entity.pdbx_description
1 polymer ?
#
loop_
_entity_poly.entity_id
_entity_poly.type
_entity_poly.pdbx_seq_one_letter_code
_entity_poly.pdbx_strand_id
1 'polypeptide(L)'
;MKVFVTGGTGLVGRHVIAALLARGDRVTALARSDTAAAGVAGMGAVPVRGDMTDVPAIEAGVRGANAVVHAAAVVLSRRGWEHYHRTNVAATETVARAAATHGARLVHISSVAVYGRKTTYDGGERSVDESFGTDRPIFPGDHYARSKREAEQAVWRMAHEEEPRLSAVALRPCVIYGEGDRQFSIRVARVLRRGVGMVIGDGSNPLSVVYAGNVAAAALAALDRPDVQGAFNIANDGAVTQREFMERFAGGLGVQLRVLAVPRFLAWPAASAADLVLRAARPGSPMTLFKAAVQFLGHSNPFVSSRAERELEWRPVVPPAEAVERTGRWFRDAA
;
A
#
# COMPACT_ATOMS: atom_id res chain seq x y z
N MET A 1 -9.48 -22.36 1.01
CA MET A 1 -8.61 -22.64 -0.17
C MET A 1 -7.16 -22.70 0.24
N LYS A 2 -6.23 -23.01 -0.69
CA LYS A 2 -4.77 -22.89 -0.48
C LYS A 2 -4.31 -21.58 -1.12
N VAL A 3 -3.67 -20.70 -0.35
CA VAL A 3 -3.24 -19.37 -0.83
C VAL A 3 -1.75 -19.19 -0.59
N PHE A 4 -1.03 -18.82 -1.65
CA PHE A 4 0.37 -18.41 -1.56
C PHE A 4 0.45 -16.89 -1.43
N VAL A 5 1.20 -16.40 -0.43
CA VAL A 5 1.34 -14.97 -0.16
C VAL A 5 2.80 -14.55 -0.34
N THR A 6 3.06 -13.56 -1.16
CA THR A 6 4.36 -12.88 -1.17
C THR A 6 4.31 -11.60 -0.34
N GLY A 7 5.41 -11.23 0.28
CA GLY A 7 5.43 -10.07 1.17
C GLY A 7 4.71 -10.29 2.51
N GLY A 8 4.57 -11.54 2.96
CA GLY A 8 3.84 -11.92 4.17
C GLY A 8 4.28 -11.23 5.46
N THR A 9 5.54 -10.81 5.58
CA THR A 9 6.04 -10.03 6.74
C THR A 9 5.87 -8.52 6.60
N GLY A 10 5.37 -8.05 5.45
CA GLY A 10 5.04 -6.64 5.20
C GLY A 10 3.72 -6.22 5.83
N LEU A 11 3.40 -4.92 5.73
CA LEU A 11 2.17 -4.36 6.31
C LEU A 11 0.91 -5.06 5.79
N VAL A 12 0.69 -5.05 4.48
CA VAL A 12 -0.50 -5.68 3.88
C VAL A 12 -0.46 -7.20 4.04
N GLY A 13 0.71 -7.81 3.77
CA GLY A 13 0.84 -9.27 3.79
C GLY A 13 0.48 -9.91 5.12
N ARG A 14 0.85 -9.30 6.25
CA ARG A 14 0.48 -9.81 7.59
C ARG A 14 -1.02 -9.75 7.85
N HIS A 15 -1.69 -8.67 7.44
CA HIS A 15 -3.14 -8.54 7.56
C HIS A 15 -3.87 -9.53 6.64
N VAL A 16 -3.35 -9.76 5.43
CA VAL A 16 -3.87 -10.78 4.51
C VAL A 16 -3.71 -12.19 5.10
N ILE A 17 -2.53 -12.53 5.62
CA ILE A 17 -2.30 -13.85 6.27
C ILE A 17 -3.28 -14.04 7.43
N ALA A 18 -3.40 -13.04 8.32
CA ALA A 18 -4.31 -13.12 9.46
C ALA A 18 -5.76 -13.31 9.02
N ALA A 19 -6.23 -12.57 8.01
CA ALA A 19 -7.59 -12.67 7.51
C ALA A 19 -7.87 -14.01 6.82
N LEU A 20 -6.92 -14.53 6.03
CA LEU A 20 -7.03 -15.85 5.38
C LEU A 20 -7.10 -16.98 6.42
N LEU A 21 -6.23 -16.95 7.43
CA LEU A 21 -6.22 -17.95 8.48
C LEU A 21 -7.51 -17.91 9.33
N ALA A 22 -8.01 -16.70 9.65
CA ALA A 22 -9.27 -16.52 10.36
C ALA A 22 -10.47 -17.07 9.55
N ARG A 23 -10.39 -17.05 8.21
CA ARG A 23 -11.38 -17.67 7.31
C ARG A 23 -11.24 -19.20 7.20
N GLY A 24 -10.17 -19.77 7.74
CA GLY A 24 -9.90 -21.22 7.66
C GLY A 24 -9.11 -21.66 6.41
N ASP A 25 -8.48 -20.73 5.70
CA ASP A 25 -7.63 -21.02 4.56
C ASP A 25 -6.27 -21.59 4.99
N ARG A 26 -5.66 -22.37 4.10
CA ARG A 26 -4.27 -22.81 4.25
C ARG A 26 -3.36 -21.81 3.57
N VAL A 27 -2.44 -21.21 4.33
CA VAL A 27 -1.57 -20.15 3.85
C VAL A 27 -0.13 -20.61 3.82
N THR A 28 0.52 -20.46 2.65
CA THR A 28 1.97 -20.50 2.51
C THR A 28 2.47 -19.11 2.21
N ALA A 29 3.66 -18.73 2.69
CA ALA A 29 4.18 -17.39 2.42
C ALA A 29 5.69 -17.37 2.14
N LEU A 30 6.11 -16.61 1.13
CA LEU A 30 7.51 -16.46 0.75
C LEU A 30 8.29 -15.74 1.85
N ALA A 31 9.43 -16.33 2.26
CA ALA A 31 10.27 -15.83 3.35
C ALA A 31 11.75 -15.87 2.97
N ARG A 32 12.37 -14.69 2.82
CA ARG A 32 13.75 -14.54 2.33
C ARG A 32 14.85 -14.79 3.38
N SER A 33 14.49 -14.84 4.66
CA SER A 33 15.45 -15.02 5.77
C SER A 33 14.83 -15.88 6.87
N ASP A 34 15.67 -16.38 7.81
CA ASP A 34 15.17 -17.16 8.96
C ASP A 34 14.23 -16.35 9.83
N THR A 35 14.53 -15.07 10.06
CA THR A 35 13.65 -14.14 10.79
C THR A 35 12.30 -13.99 10.09
N ALA A 36 12.30 -13.88 8.74
CA ALA A 36 11.06 -13.80 7.97
C ALA A 36 10.27 -15.13 8.04
N ALA A 37 10.95 -16.26 7.97
CA ALA A 37 10.33 -17.57 8.09
C ALA A 37 9.72 -17.79 9.49
N ALA A 38 10.46 -17.45 10.54
CA ALA A 38 9.93 -17.48 11.91
C ALA A 38 8.72 -16.54 12.08
N GLY A 39 8.76 -15.34 11.49
CA GLY A 39 7.64 -14.41 11.52
C GLY A 39 6.40 -14.95 10.81
N VAL A 40 6.56 -15.62 9.65
CA VAL A 40 5.47 -16.26 8.91
C VAL A 40 4.90 -17.43 9.72
N ALA A 41 5.76 -18.28 10.27
CA ALA A 41 5.34 -19.43 11.10
C ALA A 41 4.62 -18.96 12.38
N GLY A 42 5.12 -17.89 13.02
CA GLY A 42 4.48 -17.31 14.21
C GLY A 42 3.09 -16.73 13.95
N MET A 43 2.74 -16.42 12.69
CA MET A 43 1.37 -16.06 12.29
C MET A 43 0.49 -17.28 11.98
N GLY A 44 1.02 -18.50 11.97
CA GLY A 44 0.30 -19.73 11.64
C GLY A 44 0.35 -20.12 10.15
N ALA A 45 1.12 -19.40 9.32
CA ALA A 45 1.33 -19.75 7.92
C ALA A 45 2.60 -20.58 7.71
N VAL A 46 2.66 -21.36 6.63
CA VAL A 46 3.82 -22.18 6.31
C VAL A 46 4.83 -21.37 5.48
N PRO A 47 6.08 -21.21 5.93
CA PRO A 47 7.07 -20.45 5.18
C PRO A 47 7.61 -21.25 3.98
N VAL A 48 7.68 -20.59 2.82
CA VAL A 48 8.41 -21.03 1.63
C VAL A 48 9.70 -20.22 1.56
N ARG A 49 10.86 -20.91 1.64
CA ARG A 49 12.17 -20.23 1.64
C ARG A 49 12.51 -19.75 0.25
N GLY A 50 12.87 -18.48 0.13
CA GLY A 50 13.29 -17.85 -1.11
C GLY A 50 13.05 -16.34 -1.11
N ASP A 51 13.67 -15.66 -2.07
CA ASP A 51 13.52 -14.24 -2.34
C ASP A 51 12.57 -14.01 -3.54
N MET A 52 12.11 -12.80 -3.74
CA MET A 52 11.26 -12.44 -4.89
C MET A 52 11.94 -12.62 -6.25
N THR A 53 13.26 -12.75 -6.28
CA THR A 53 14.04 -13.03 -7.48
C THR A 53 14.40 -14.51 -7.65
N ASP A 54 13.96 -15.35 -6.72
CA ASP A 54 14.17 -16.79 -6.71
C ASP A 54 13.00 -17.50 -7.43
N VAL A 55 13.15 -17.68 -8.74
CA VAL A 55 12.11 -18.30 -9.59
C VAL A 55 11.70 -19.70 -9.08
N PRO A 56 12.61 -20.62 -8.74
CA PRO A 56 12.27 -21.92 -8.16
C PRO A 56 11.43 -21.82 -6.88
N ALA A 57 11.72 -20.88 -5.99
CA ALA A 57 10.94 -20.70 -4.76
C ALA A 57 9.53 -20.17 -5.03
N ILE A 58 9.38 -19.25 -6.01
CA ILE A 58 8.08 -18.76 -6.44
C ILE A 58 7.27 -19.90 -7.05
N GLU A 59 7.83 -20.66 -7.96
CA GLU A 59 7.19 -21.82 -8.59
C GLU A 59 6.76 -22.87 -7.54
N ALA A 60 7.61 -23.17 -6.57
CA ALA A 60 7.28 -24.09 -5.49
C ALA A 60 6.13 -23.56 -4.62
N GLY A 61 6.09 -22.25 -4.35
CA GLY A 61 5.02 -21.61 -3.57
C GLY A 61 3.68 -21.60 -4.28
N VAL A 62 3.67 -21.36 -5.60
CA VAL A 62 2.45 -21.30 -6.41
C VAL A 62 1.90 -22.69 -6.73
N ARG A 63 2.76 -23.69 -6.86
CA ARG A 63 2.35 -25.05 -7.22
C ARG A 63 1.32 -25.62 -6.26
N GLY A 64 0.13 -25.94 -6.78
CA GLY A 64 -1.00 -26.45 -6.02
C GLY A 64 -1.71 -25.44 -5.13
N ALA A 65 -1.38 -24.16 -5.24
CA ALA A 65 -2.20 -23.07 -4.68
C ALA A 65 -3.42 -22.83 -5.56
N ASN A 66 -4.55 -22.49 -4.95
CA ASN A 66 -5.74 -22.03 -5.67
C ASN A 66 -5.61 -20.55 -6.06
N ALA A 67 -4.85 -19.79 -5.26
CA ALA A 67 -4.66 -18.37 -5.49
C ALA A 67 -3.31 -17.87 -4.94
N VAL A 68 -2.88 -16.74 -5.48
CA VAL A 68 -1.70 -16.00 -5.04
C VAL A 68 -2.12 -14.58 -4.64
N VAL A 69 -1.71 -14.13 -3.45
CA VAL A 69 -1.78 -12.72 -3.07
C VAL A 69 -0.36 -12.14 -3.13
N HIS A 70 -0.12 -11.31 -4.14
CA HIS A 70 1.19 -10.71 -4.38
C HIS A 70 1.27 -9.32 -3.76
N ALA A 71 1.77 -9.24 -2.50
CA ALA A 71 1.91 -8.00 -1.75
C ALA A 71 3.38 -7.56 -1.57
N ALA A 72 4.34 -8.31 -2.09
CA ALA A 72 5.75 -7.95 -2.03
C ALA A 72 6.06 -6.80 -2.98
N ALA A 73 6.67 -5.73 -2.46
CA ALA A 73 7.22 -4.64 -3.26
C ALA A 73 8.25 -3.83 -2.46
N VAL A 74 9.22 -3.26 -3.16
CA VAL A 74 10.06 -2.19 -2.64
C VAL A 74 9.31 -0.87 -2.81
N VAL A 75 9.09 -0.16 -1.70
CA VAL A 75 8.35 1.12 -1.70
C VAL A 75 9.31 2.30 -1.59
N LEU A 76 10.18 2.30 -0.59
CA LEU A 76 11.15 3.35 -0.33
C LEU A 76 12.56 2.77 -0.38
N SER A 77 13.30 3.07 -1.43
CA SER A 77 14.69 2.66 -1.58
C SER A 77 15.49 3.80 -2.18
N ARG A 78 16.75 3.95 -1.71
CA ARG A 78 17.74 4.85 -2.32
C ARG A 78 18.46 4.21 -3.50
N ARG A 79 18.22 2.92 -3.75
CA ARG A 79 18.76 2.22 -4.91
C ARG A 79 18.01 2.67 -6.15
N GLY A 80 18.71 2.84 -7.26
CA GLY A 80 18.16 3.35 -8.52
C GLY A 80 17.11 2.42 -9.16
N TRP A 81 16.74 2.78 -10.38
CA TRP A 81 15.70 2.12 -11.17
C TRP A 81 15.88 0.60 -11.27
N GLU A 82 17.10 0.12 -11.50
CA GLU A 82 17.40 -1.31 -11.66
C GLU A 82 16.94 -2.17 -10.48
N HIS A 83 17.06 -1.64 -9.26
CA HIS A 83 16.57 -2.33 -8.07
C HIS A 83 15.04 -2.43 -8.02
N TYR A 84 14.34 -1.33 -8.38
CA TYR A 84 12.88 -1.33 -8.46
C TYR A 84 12.38 -2.23 -9.59
N HIS A 85 13.02 -2.19 -10.76
CA HIS A 85 12.65 -3.03 -11.89
C HIS A 85 12.77 -4.51 -11.53
N ARG A 86 13.94 -4.93 -11.04
CA ARG A 86 14.16 -6.34 -10.67
C ARG A 86 13.18 -6.83 -9.62
N THR A 87 12.92 -6.02 -8.56
CA THR A 87 12.15 -6.48 -7.40
C THR A 87 10.64 -6.28 -7.56
N ASN A 88 10.20 -5.24 -8.27
CA ASN A 88 8.77 -4.95 -8.42
C ASN A 88 8.24 -5.38 -9.79
N VAL A 89 8.99 -5.19 -10.88
CA VAL A 89 8.52 -5.50 -12.24
C VAL A 89 8.79 -6.95 -12.60
N ALA A 90 10.06 -7.33 -12.73
CA ALA A 90 10.44 -8.68 -13.14
C ALA A 90 9.94 -9.77 -12.17
N ALA A 91 9.98 -9.49 -10.86
CA ALA A 91 9.45 -10.42 -9.88
C ALA A 91 7.92 -10.56 -9.95
N THR A 92 7.18 -9.48 -10.23
CA THR A 92 5.73 -9.57 -10.47
C THR A 92 5.42 -10.39 -11.72
N GLU A 93 6.19 -10.20 -12.79
CA GLU A 93 6.06 -10.99 -14.02
C GLU A 93 6.30 -12.49 -13.74
N THR A 94 7.32 -12.85 -12.96
CA THR A 94 7.56 -14.23 -12.54
C THR A 94 6.38 -14.82 -11.76
N VAL A 95 5.82 -14.07 -10.80
CA VAL A 95 4.66 -14.52 -10.02
C VAL A 95 3.42 -14.69 -10.92
N ALA A 96 3.18 -13.73 -11.82
CA ALA A 96 2.07 -13.79 -12.75
C ALA A 96 2.16 -14.99 -13.70
N ARG A 97 3.36 -15.26 -14.23
CA ARG A 97 3.62 -16.43 -15.10
C ARG A 97 3.42 -17.74 -14.35
N ALA A 98 3.96 -17.86 -13.14
CA ALA A 98 3.76 -19.06 -12.31
C ALA A 98 2.28 -19.26 -11.97
N ALA A 99 1.55 -18.19 -11.64
CA ALA A 99 0.12 -18.27 -11.36
C ALA A 99 -0.67 -18.74 -12.60
N ALA A 100 -0.39 -18.19 -13.79
CA ALA A 100 -1.01 -18.61 -15.04
C ALA A 100 -0.71 -20.09 -15.34
N THR A 101 0.56 -20.52 -15.27
CA THR A 101 1.00 -21.88 -15.54
C THR A 101 0.32 -22.92 -14.63
N HIS A 102 0.09 -22.56 -13.37
CA HIS A 102 -0.53 -23.47 -12.40
C HIS A 102 -2.05 -23.25 -12.23
N GLY A 103 -2.67 -22.39 -13.03
CA GLY A 103 -4.10 -22.10 -12.96
C GLY A 103 -4.53 -21.42 -11.66
N ALA A 104 -3.60 -20.74 -10.96
CA ALA A 104 -3.87 -20.02 -9.73
C ALA A 104 -4.36 -18.61 -10.03
N ARG A 105 -5.40 -18.15 -9.30
CA ARG A 105 -5.86 -16.76 -9.38
C ARG A 105 -4.85 -15.82 -8.75
N LEU A 106 -4.55 -14.68 -9.40
CA LEU A 106 -3.65 -13.67 -8.87
C LEU A 106 -4.42 -12.45 -8.33
N VAL A 107 -4.19 -12.12 -7.06
CA VAL A 107 -4.54 -10.81 -6.48
C VAL A 107 -3.26 -10.01 -6.30
N HIS A 108 -3.04 -9.05 -7.19
CA HIS A 108 -1.86 -8.17 -7.18
C HIS A 108 -2.12 -6.90 -6.36
N ILE A 109 -1.35 -6.65 -5.30
CA ILE A 109 -1.41 -5.38 -4.58
C ILE A 109 -0.61 -4.34 -5.36
N SER A 110 -1.32 -3.56 -6.19
CA SER A 110 -0.81 -2.44 -6.97
C SER A 110 -0.76 -1.15 -6.11
N SER A 111 -1.04 0.00 -6.66
CA SER A 111 -1.12 1.30 -5.97
C SER A 111 -1.81 2.34 -6.83
N VAL A 112 -2.47 3.34 -6.24
CA VAL A 112 -2.91 4.54 -6.96
C VAL A 112 -1.75 5.32 -7.61
N ALA A 113 -0.51 5.05 -7.24
CA ALA A 113 0.67 5.63 -7.89
C ALA A 113 0.76 5.32 -9.39
N VAL A 114 0.09 4.27 -9.88
CA VAL A 114 0.01 3.93 -11.32
C VAL A 114 -0.64 5.04 -12.16
N TYR A 115 -1.50 5.88 -11.57
CA TYR A 115 -2.11 7.01 -12.25
C TYR A 115 -1.13 8.14 -12.57
N GLY A 116 0.07 8.11 -12.01
CA GLY A 116 1.11 9.10 -12.27
C GLY A 116 1.01 10.33 -11.40
N ARG A 117 1.33 11.48 -11.98
CA ARG A 117 1.43 12.74 -11.23
C ARG A 117 0.11 13.15 -10.63
N LYS A 118 0.12 13.41 -9.35
CA LYS A 118 -1.02 13.96 -8.63
C LYS A 118 -1.49 15.28 -9.21
N THR A 119 -0.56 16.13 -9.64
CA THR A 119 -0.86 17.42 -10.31
C THR A 119 -1.64 17.29 -11.61
N THR A 120 -1.74 16.07 -12.20
CA THR A 120 -2.52 15.86 -13.42
C THR A 120 -4.00 15.61 -13.16
N TYR A 121 -4.39 15.38 -11.89
CA TYR A 121 -5.77 15.17 -11.47
C TYR A 121 -6.17 15.98 -10.21
N ASP A 122 -5.24 16.69 -9.56
CA ASP A 122 -5.52 17.55 -8.39
C ASP A 122 -6.11 18.93 -8.77
N GLY A 123 -6.25 19.22 -10.03
CA GLY A 123 -6.69 20.54 -10.52
C GLY A 123 -8.20 20.72 -10.62
N GLY A 124 -9.00 19.81 -10.06
CA GLY A 124 -10.44 19.91 -10.19
C GLY A 124 -11.21 18.97 -9.26
N GLU A 125 -12.50 19.18 -9.18
CA GLU A 125 -13.48 18.42 -8.39
C GLU A 125 -13.73 16.99 -8.91
N ARG A 126 -12.90 16.48 -9.80
CA ARG A 126 -13.11 15.17 -10.43
C ARG A 126 -12.59 14.05 -9.53
N SER A 127 -13.48 13.15 -9.18
CA SER A 127 -13.12 11.86 -8.59
C SER A 127 -12.29 11.03 -9.55
N VAL A 128 -11.27 10.34 -9.02
CA VAL A 128 -10.40 9.43 -9.78
C VAL A 128 -10.87 8.00 -9.56
N ASP A 129 -11.51 7.45 -10.55
CA ASP A 129 -11.85 6.04 -10.65
C ASP A 129 -10.92 5.30 -11.63
N GLU A 130 -11.18 4.03 -11.87
CA GLU A 130 -10.34 3.16 -12.69
C GLU A 130 -10.37 3.51 -14.20
N SER A 131 -11.34 4.30 -14.66
CA SER A 131 -11.42 4.79 -16.04
C SER A 131 -10.43 5.92 -16.33
N PHE A 132 -9.80 6.47 -15.28
CA PHE A 132 -8.91 7.61 -15.38
C PHE A 132 -7.65 7.36 -16.24
N GLY A 133 -7.33 6.12 -16.56
CA GLY A 133 -6.16 5.74 -17.34
C GLY A 133 -4.82 5.82 -16.58
N THR A 134 -3.86 5.02 -17.02
CA THR A 134 -2.53 4.94 -16.38
C THR A 134 -1.39 5.44 -17.27
N ASP A 135 -1.70 6.12 -18.36
CA ASP A 135 -0.77 6.65 -19.38
C ASP A 135 -0.16 8.02 -19.04
N ARG A 136 -0.66 8.65 -17.98
CA ARG A 136 -0.25 10.00 -17.57
C ARG A 136 1.20 10.07 -17.11
N PRO A 137 1.87 11.23 -17.24
CA PRO A 137 3.27 11.37 -16.87
C PRO A 137 3.55 10.99 -15.41
N ILE A 138 4.62 10.27 -15.19
CA ILE A 138 5.22 10.01 -13.87
C ILE A 138 6.32 11.04 -13.62
N PHE A 139 6.50 11.45 -12.37
CA PHE A 139 7.60 12.35 -12.01
C PHE A 139 8.95 11.71 -12.37
N PRO A 140 9.86 12.44 -13.02
CA PRO A 140 11.23 11.96 -13.22
C PRO A 140 11.85 11.56 -11.88
N GLY A 141 12.37 10.33 -11.81
CA GLY A 141 12.97 9.77 -10.59
C GLY A 141 11.96 9.12 -9.60
N ASP A 142 10.66 9.17 -9.86
CA ASP A 142 9.69 8.37 -9.09
C ASP A 142 9.70 6.91 -9.57
N HIS A 143 10.77 6.22 -9.17
CA HIS A 143 10.96 4.81 -9.51
C HIS A 143 9.88 3.89 -8.94
N TYR A 144 9.26 4.27 -7.82
CA TYR A 144 8.17 3.50 -7.24
C TYR A 144 6.93 3.53 -8.13
N ALA A 145 6.42 4.71 -8.46
CA ALA A 145 5.25 4.85 -9.31
C ALA A 145 5.45 4.16 -10.67
N ARG A 146 6.63 4.38 -11.29
CA ARG A 146 7.02 3.71 -12.52
C ARG A 146 6.99 2.19 -12.38
N SER A 147 7.60 1.64 -11.33
CA SER A 147 7.67 0.20 -11.12
C SER A 147 6.29 -0.44 -10.87
N LYS A 148 5.40 0.25 -10.14
CA LYS A 148 4.04 -0.25 -9.92
C LYS A 148 3.22 -0.26 -11.21
N ARG A 149 3.38 0.76 -12.06
CA ARG A 149 2.72 0.80 -13.36
C ARG A 149 3.21 -0.31 -14.27
N GLU A 150 4.52 -0.47 -14.44
CA GLU A 150 5.09 -1.51 -15.29
C GLU A 150 4.78 -2.92 -14.77
N ALA A 151 4.78 -3.13 -13.44
CA ALA A 151 4.37 -4.39 -12.83
C ALA A 151 2.89 -4.73 -13.12
N GLU A 152 1.99 -3.76 -12.99
CA GLU A 152 0.58 -3.96 -13.31
C GLU A 152 0.36 -4.23 -14.80
N GLN A 153 1.10 -3.54 -15.67
CA GLN A 153 1.08 -3.81 -17.12
C GLN A 153 1.55 -5.25 -17.44
N ALA A 154 2.56 -5.76 -16.73
CA ALA A 154 2.99 -7.14 -16.87
C ALA A 154 1.88 -8.14 -16.49
N VAL A 155 1.13 -7.86 -15.42
CA VAL A 155 -0.04 -8.68 -15.03
C VAL A 155 -1.09 -8.69 -16.16
N TRP A 156 -1.37 -7.53 -16.77
CA TRP A 156 -2.38 -7.44 -17.83
C TRP A 156 -1.94 -8.08 -19.14
N ARG A 157 -0.64 -8.03 -19.48
CA ARG A 157 -0.13 -8.80 -20.64
C ARG A 157 -0.38 -10.30 -20.44
N MET A 158 -0.06 -10.85 -19.26
CA MET A 158 -0.33 -12.27 -18.94
C MET A 158 -1.82 -12.61 -18.95
N ALA A 159 -2.69 -11.67 -18.58
CA ALA A 159 -4.13 -11.90 -18.53
C ALA A 159 -4.81 -11.86 -19.92
N HIS A 160 -4.26 -11.09 -20.88
CA HIS A 160 -4.95 -10.81 -22.14
C HIS A 160 -4.20 -11.26 -23.39
N GLU A 161 -2.88 -11.28 -23.37
CA GLU A 161 -2.05 -11.45 -24.56
C GLU A 161 -1.26 -12.78 -24.56
N GLU A 162 -1.01 -13.39 -23.42
CA GLU A 162 -0.20 -14.61 -23.29
C GLU A 162 -1.07 -15.83 -22.92
N GLU A 163 -0.58 -17.02 -23.28
CA GLU A 163 -1.20 -18.28 -22.89
C GLU A 163 -0.22 -19.09 -21.99
N PRO A 164 -0.70 -19.80 -20.96
CA PRO A 164 -2.08 -19.83 -20.47
C PRO A 164 -2.52 -18.50 -19.84
N ARG A 165 -3.78 -18.12 -20.05
CA ARG A 165 -4.32 -16.84 -19.57
C ARG A 165 -4.38 -16.79 -18.05
N LEU A 166 -3.96 -15.65 -17.50
CA LEU A 166 -4.00 -15.38 -16.07
C LEU A 166 -5.35 -14.83 -15.62
N SER A 167 -5.99 -15.45 -14.63
CA SER A 167 -7.10 -14.82 -13.91
C SER A 167 -6.53 -13.87 -12.86
N ALA A 168 -6.77 -12.56 -13.02
CA ALA A 168 -6.13 -11.56 -12.17
C ALA A 168 -7.04 -10.41 -11.73
N VAL A 169 -6.77 -9.92 -10.53
CA VAL A 169 -7.26 -8.64 -9.99
C VAL A 169 -6.06 -7.82 -9.50
N ALA A 170 -6.03 -6.53 -9.86
CA ALA A 170 -5.09 -5.57 -9.27
C ALA A 170 -5.82 -4.64 -8.31
N LEU A 171 -5.42 -4.62 -7.05
CA LEU A 171 -5.93 -3.70 -6.04
C LEU A 171 -5.01 -2.48 -5.98
N ARG A 172 -5.57 -1.28 -6.12
CA ARG A 172 -4.85 0.00 -6.12
C ARG A 172 -5.11 0.77 -4.82
N PRO A 173 -4.44 0.44 -3.70
CA PRO A 173 -4.56 1.22 -2.48
C PRO A 173 -3.85 2.57 -2.60
N CYS A 174 -4.32 3.57 -1.82
CA CYS A 174 -3.59 4.80 -1.53
C CYS A 174 -2.54 4.58 -0.42
N VAL A 175 -2.20 5.60 0.38
CA VAL A 175 -1.23 5.41 1.48
C VAL A 175 -1.83 4.48 2.54
N ILE A 176 -1.20 3.34 2.73
CA ILE A 176 -1.67 2.31 3.66
C ILE A 176 -1.10 2.58 5.05
N TYR A 177 -1.97 2.55 6.07
CA TYR A 177 -1.58 2.63 7.48
C TYR A 177 -2.10 1.41 8.26
N GLY A 178 -1.54 1.15 9.42
CA GLY A 178 -1.98 0.04 10.28
C GLY A 178 -0.91 -0.47 11.23
N GLU A 179 -1.27 -1.49 11.98
CA GLU A 179 -0.40 -2.15 12.96
C GLU A 179 0.79 -2.81 12.27
N GLY A 180 1.98 -2.55 12.80
CA GLY A 180 3.23 -3.07 12.25
C GLY A 180 3.75 -2.34 11.02
N ASP A 181 3.16 -1.18 10.65
CA ASP A 181 3.70 -0.36 9.57
C ASP A 181 5.04 0.27 9.97
N ARG A 182 6.05 -0.05 9.17
CA ARG A 182 7.44 0.41 9.37
C ARG A 182 7.80 1.63 8.53
N GLN A 183 6.83 2.23 7.83
CA GLN A 183 7.09 3.32 6.89
C GLN A 183 6.33 4.59 7.22
N PHE A 184 5.02 4.59 7.13
CA PHE A 184 4.16 5.76 7.35
C PHE A 184 3.77 5.90 8.83
N SER A 185 3.07 4.92 9.39
CA SER A 185 2.52 5.00 10.75
C SER A 185 3.59 5.15 11.84
N ILE A 186 4.77 4.50 11.68
CA ILE A 186 5.89 4.67 12.62
C ILE A 186 6.42 6.11 12.62
N ARG A 187 6.41 6.80 11.48
CA ARG A 187 6.83 8.21 11.40
C ARG A 187 5.81 9.12 12.04
N VAL A 188 4.52 8.86 11.79
CA VAL A 188 3.41 9.55 12.45
C VAL A 188 3.53 9.39 13.96
N ALA A 189 3.65 8.16 14.47
CA ALA A 189 3.82 7.88 15.90
C ALA A 189 5.00 8.65 16.50
N ARG A 190 6.15 8.66 15.82
CA ARG A 190 7.35 9.37 16.28
C ARG A 190 7.15 10.89 16.40
N VAL A 191 6.40 11.48 15.47
CA VAL A 191 6.09 12.92 15.49
C VAL A 191 5.10 13.21 16.61
N LEU A 192 3.97 12.48 16.66
CA LEU A 192 2.89 12.74 17.60
C LEU A 192 3.27 12.46 19.06
N ARG A 193 4.21 11.54 19.32
CA ARG A 193 4.76 11.33 20.69
C ARG A 193 5.39 12.59 21.31
N ARG A 194 5.70 13.61 20.49
CA ARG A 194 6.17 14.91 20.98
C ARG A 194 5.05 15.83 21.47
N GLY A 195 3.80 15.39 21.41
CA GLY A 195 2.63 16.15 21.81
C GLY A 195 2.24 17.27 20.84
N VAL A 196 2.84 17.30 19.62
CA VAL A 196 2.55 18.33 18.62
C VAL A 196 2.25 17.69 17.28
N GLY A 197 1.12 18.07 16.68
CA GLY A 197 0.73 17.74 15.32
C GLY A 197 0.63 19.01 14.46
N MET A 198 0.83 18.90 13.16
CA MET A 198 0.68 20.01 12.23
C MET A 198 -0.32 19.67 11.15
N VAL A 199 -1.26 20.59 10.88
CA VAL A 199 -2.22 20.50 9.77
C VAL A 199 -2.03 21.65 8.81
N ILE A 200 -2.40 21.46 7.54
CA ILE A 200 -2.35 22.49 6.51
C ILE A 200 -3.75 23.07 6.34
N GLY A 201 -3.87 24.39 6.43
CA GLY A 201 -5.17 25.05 6.54
C GLY A 201 -5.81 24.77 7.89
N ASP A 202 -7.09 24.45 7.91
CA ASP A 202 -7.84 24.05 9.11
C ASP A 202 -7.74 22.53 9.41
N GLY A 203 -7.17 21.78 8.47
CA GLY A 203 -7.06 20.32 8.58
C GLY A 203 -8.33 19.54 8.29
N SER A 204 -9.32 20.17 7.64
CA SER A 204 -10.63 19.57 7.34
C SER A 204 -10.62 18.67 6.09
N ASN A 205 -9.60 18.76 5.22
CA ASN A 205 -9.56 17.94 4.02
C ASN A 205 -9.31 16.45 4.34
N PRO A 206 -10.05 15.52 3.69
CA PRO A 206 -9.85 14.09 3.82
C PRO A 206 -8.47 13.66 3.32
N LEU A 207 -7.79 12.79 4.06
CA LEU A 207 -6.51 12.22 3.66
C LEU A 207 -6.68 11.06 2.68
N SER A 208 -5.70 10.91 1.76
CA SER A 208 -5.60 9.73 0.89
C SER A 208 -4.93 8.56 1.63
N VAL A 209 -5.63 8.01 2.62
CA VAL A 209 -5.17 6.87 3.44
C VAL A 209 -6.19 5.75 3.42
N VAL A 210 -5.73 4.52 3.61
CA VAL A 210 -6.57 3.33 3.75
C VAL A 210 -5.97 2.39 4.81
N TYR A 211 -6.81 1.77 5.61
CA TYR A 211 -6.37 0.82 6.64
C TYR A 211 -5.93 -0.52 6.03
N ALA A 212 -4.81 -1.06 6.50
CA ALA A 212 -4.25 -2.32 5.99
C ALA A 212 -5.21 -3.52 6.13
N GLY A 213 -6.00 -3.57 7.20
CA GLY A 213 -7.05 -4.59 7.37
C GLY A 213 -8.15 -4.48 6.32
N ASN A 214 -8.51 -3.26 5.90
CA ASN A 214 -9.51 -3.04 4.85
C ASN A 214 -8.95 -3.40 3.46
N VAL A 215 -7.64 -3.20 3.23
CA VAL A 215 -6.96 -3.71 2.01
C VAL A 215 -6.93 -5.24 2.01
N ALA A 216 -6.68 -5.87 3.15
CA ALA A 216 -6.76 -7.32 3.27
C ALA A 216 -8.17 -7.85 2.99
N ALA A 217 -9.21 -7.20 3.51
CA ALA A 217 -10.60 -7.54 3.20
C ALA A 217 -10.90 -7.44 1.70
N ALA A 218 -10.34 -6.43 1.01
CA ALA A 218 -10.47 -6.32 -0.45
C ALA A 218 -9.77 -7.48 -1.18
N ALA A 219 -8.62 -7.93 -0.67
CA ALA A 219 -7.94 -9.09 -1.24
C ALA A 219 -8.78 -10.37 -1.08
N LEU A 220 -9.41 -10.58 0.06
CA LEU A 220 -10.32 -11.69 0.27
C LEU A 220 -11.57 -11.59 -0.63
N ALA A 221 -12.17 -10.41 -0.73
CA ALA A 221 -13.30 -10.17 -1.62
C ALA A 221 -12.95 -10.51 -3.10
N ALA A 222 -11.74 -10.13 -3.54
CA ALA A 222 -11.26 -10.49 -4.87
C ALA A 222 -11.05 -12.01 -5.05
N LEU A 223 -10.67 -12.73 -4.01
CA LEU A 223 -10.56 -14.20 -4.03
C LEU A 223 -11.93 -14.89 -4.12
N ASP A 224 -12.96 -14.29 -3.52
CA ASP A 224 -14.32 -14.83 -3.46
C ASP A 224 -15.13 -14.56 -4.75
N ARG A 225 -14.58 -13.78 -5.69
CA ARG A 225 -15.16 -13.42 -7.00
C ARG A 225 -14.27 -13.88 -8.15
N PRO A 226 -14.19 -15.19 -8.44
CA PRO A 226 -13.27 -15.75 -9.44
C PRO A 226 -13.56 -15.27 -10.89
N ASP A 227 -14.78 -14.89 -11.18
CA ASP A 227 -15.26 -14.33 -12.43
C ASP A 227 -14.92 -12.86 -12.64
N VAL A 228 -14.63 -12.10 -11.58
CA VAL A 228 -14.32 -10.68 -11.64
C VAL A 228 -12.83 -10.49 -11.92
N GLN A 229 -12.50 -9.71 -12.95
CA GLN A 229 -11.14 -9.35 -13.32
C GLN A 229 -11.00 -7.83 -13.45
N GLY A 230 -9.77 -7.34 -13.41
CA GLY A 230 -9.48 -5.92 -13.63
C GLY A 230 -8.84 -5.22 -12.44
N ALA A 231 -8.70 -3.91 -12.57
CA ALA A 231 -8.14 -3.06 -11.52
C ALA A 231 -9.24 -2.44 -10.66
N PHE A 232 -8.95 -2.29 -9.36
CA PHE A 232 -9.89 -1.75 -8.37
C PHE A 232 -9.17 -0.79 -7.41
N ASN A 233 -9.66 0.43 -7.29
CA ASN A 233 -9.21 1.36 -6.28
C ASN A 233 -9.67 0.90 -4.89
N ILE A 234 -8.73 0.75 -3.97
CA ILE A 234 -8.96 0.49 -2.55
C ILE A 234 -8.38 1.68 -1.78
N ALA A 235 -8.96 2.84 -2.01
CA ALA A 235 -8.34 4.11 -1.65
C ALA A 235 -9.28 5.04 -0.88
N ASN A 236 -10.49 4.55 -0.57
CA ASN A 236 -11.46 5.28 0.23
C ASN A 236 -12.27 4.26 1.05
N ASP A 237 -11.85 4.01 2.27
CA ASP A 237 -12.55 3.17 3.25
C ASP A 237 -13.39 3.98 4.24
N GLY A 238 -13.69 5.22 3.88
CA GLY A 238 -14.38 6.23 4.66
C GLY A 238 -13.51 7.48 4.83
N ALA A 239 -14.14 8.64 4.97
CA ALA A 239 -13.43 9.90 5.12
C ALA A 239 -12.80 10.02 6.52
N VAL A 240 -11.52 10.35 6.57
CA VAL A 240 -10.83 10.82 7.77
C VAL A 240 -10.03 12.06 7.41
N THR A 241 -10.29 13.16 8.11
CA THR A 241 -9.59 14.42 7.86
C THR A 241 -8.17 14.39 8.43
N GLN A 242 -7.32 15.36 8.00
CA GLN A 242 -5.98 15.50 8.58
C GLN A 242 -6.03 15.61 10.11
N ARG A 243 -6.92 16.46 10.61
CA ARG A 243 -7.06 16.73 12.05
C ARG A 243 -7.52 15.49 12.79
N GLU A 244 -8.60 14.86 12.35
CA GLU A 244 -9.12 13.63 12.96
C GLU A 244 -8.11 12.50 12.97
N PHE A 245 -7.37 12.31 11.86
CA PHE A 245 -6.33 11.30 11.79
C PHE A 245 -5.27 11.50 12.88
N MET A 246 -4.77 12.74 13.05
CA MET A 246 -3.74 13.04 14.06
C MET A 246 -4.27 12.93 15.47
N GLU A 247 -5.47 13.46 15.75
CA GLU A 247 -6.08 13.45 17.08
C GLU A 247 -6.40 12.01 17.52
N ARG A 248 -7.01 11.19 16.66
CA ARG A 248 -7.31 9.79 16.96
C ARG A 248 -6.05 8.93 17.11
N PHE A 249 -5.06 9.15 16.25
CA PHE A 249 -3.79 8.43 16.36
C PHE A 249 -3.09 8.77 17.68
N ALA A 250 -3.04 10.05 18.04
CA ALA A 250 -2.47 10.51 19.32
C ALA A 250 -3.28 9.98 20.53
N GLY A 251 -4.61 9.95 20.45
CA GLY A 251 -5.47 9.32 21.44
C GLY A 251 -5.13 7.84 21.66
N GLY A 252 -4.93 7.09 20.56
CA GLY A 252 -4.45 5.72 20.62
C GLY A 252 -3.07 5.56 21.24
N LEU A 253 -2.15 6.51 20.98
CA LEU A 253 -0.84 6.56 21.61
C LEU A 253 -0.90 6.93 23.12
N GLY A 254 -2.03 7.43 23.62
CA GLY A 254 -2.15 7.97 24.98
C GLY A 254 -1.49 9.34 25.15
N VAL A 255 -1.36 10.12 24.06
CA VAL A 255 -0.68 11.43 24.05
C VAL A 255 -1.68 12.54 23.90
N GLN A 256 -1.59 13.57 24.76
CA GLN A 256 -2.29 14.83 24.55
C GLN A 256 -1.66 15.61 23.40
N LEU A 257 -2.45 15.92 22.37
CA LEU A 257 -1.96 16.53 21.14
C LEU A 257 -2.34 18.01 21.05
N ARG A 258 -1.34 18.87 20.85
CA ARG A 258 -1.54 20.25 20.38
C ARG A 258 -1.44 20.29 18.87
N VAL A 259 -2.53 20.60 18.19
CA VAL A 259 -2.56 20.72 16.73
C VAL A 259 -2.27 22.16 16.32
N LEU A 260 -1.24 22.36 15.51
CA LEU A 260 -0.84 23.62 14.94
C LEU A 260 -1.31 23.71 13.49
N ALA A 261 -2.06 24.75 13.15
CA ALA A 261 -2.52 25.02 11.79
C ALA A 261 -1.47 25.86 11.04
N VAL A 262 -1.02 25.37 9.88
CA VAL A 262 -0.13 26.10 8.99
C VAL A 262 -0.95 26.65 7.82
N PRO A 263 -1.03 27.98 7.64
CA PRO A 263 -1.75 28.55 6.50
C PRO A 263 -1.26 27.98 5.16
N ARG A 264 -2.19 27.65 4.25
CA ARG A 264 -1.86 26.99 2.97
C ARG A 264 -0.80 27.75 2.17
N PHE A 265 -0.85 29.08 2.15
CA PHE A 265 0.10 29.93 1.41
C PHE A 265 1.53 29.90 2.01
N LEU A 266 1.67 29.58 3.31
CA LEU A 266 2.97 29.44 3.98
C LEU A 266 3.52 28.01 3.93
N ALA A 267 2.67 27.01 3.73
CA ALA A 267 3.07 25.61 3.83
C ALA A 267 4.16 25.24 2.81
N TRP A 268 4.01 25.66 1.55
CA TRP A 268 4.98 25.35 0.51
C TRP A 268 6.33 26.10 0.64
N PRO A 269 6.36 27.43 0.88
CA PRO A 269 7.62 28.13 1.19
C PRO A 269 8.33 27.56 2.41
N ALA A 270 7.61 27.30 3.51
CA ALA A 270 8.18 26.74 4.73
C ALA A 270 8.78 25.34 4.49
N ALA A 271 8.08 24.47 3.77
CA ALA A 271 8.58 23.16 3.39
C ALA A 271 9.83 23.26 2.51
N SER A 272 9.88 24.24 1.60
CA SER A 272 11.04 24.47 0.73
C SER A 272 12.27 24.89 1.54
N ALA A 273 12.09 25.81 2.49
CA ALA A 273 13.16 26.23 3.39
C ALA A 273 13.62 25.06 4.28
N ALA A 274 12.70 24.29 4.83
CA ALA A 274 13.03 23.12 5.67
C ALA A 274 13.79 22.04 4.89
N ASP A 275 13.40 21.76 3.64
CA ASP A 275 14.12 20.82 2.77
C ASP A 275 15.54 21.32 2.47
N LEU A 276 15.74 22.63 2.26
CA LEU A 276 17.05 23.23 2.03
C LEU A 276 17.95 23.10 3.27
N VAL A 277 17.43 23.44 4.47
CA VAL A 277 18.16 23.31 5.74
C VAL A 277 18.52 21.85 6.01
N LEU A 278 17.58 20.93 5.78
CA LEU A 278 17.84 19.49 5.97
C LEU A 278 18.97 18.99 5.06
N ARG A 279 19.01 19.47 3.82
CA ARG A 279 20.09 19.12 2.86
C ARG A 279 21.45 19.66 3.29
N ALA A 280 21.49 20.90 3.77
CA ALA A 280 22.72 21.50 4.28
C ALA A 280 23.24 20.74 5.53
N ALA A 281 22.34 20.35 6.44
CA ALA A 281 22.68 19.63 7.66
C ALA A 281 22.99 18.14 7.43
N ARG A 282 22.39 17.51 6.39
CA ARG A 282 22.52 16.07 6.10
C ARG A 282 22.62 15.86 4.58
N PRO A 283 23.80 15.95 3.99
CA PRO A 283 24.02 15.64 2.58
C PRO A 283 23.53 14.22 2.27
N GLY A 284 22.70 14.06 1.24
CA GLY A 284 22.06 12.78 0.86
C GLY A 284 20.67 12.55 1.44
N SER A 285 20.10 13.51 2.20
CA SER A 285 18.66 13.49 2.55
C SER A 285 17.79 13.64 1.30
N PRO A 286 16.57 13.05 1.27
CA PRO A 286 15.64 13.25 0.15
C PRO A 286 15.40 14.74 -0.09
N MET A 287 15.50 15.16 -1.37
CA MET A 287 15.37 16.56 -1.77
C MET A 287 14.05 17.24 -1.44
N THR A 288 13.01 16.47 -1.12
CA THR A 288 11.61 16.93 -1.11
C THR A 288 10.79 16.31 0.04
N LEU A 289 11.43 16.03 1.18
CA LEU A 289 10.74 15.34 2.29
C LEU A 289 9.55 16.16 2.83
N PHE A 290 9.79 17.45 3.12
CA PHE A 290 8.75 18.32 3.65
C PHE A 290 7.76 18.75 2.56
N LYS A 291 8.22 18.96 1.34
CA LYS A 291 7.33 19.22 0.19
C LYS A 291 6.40 18.06 -0.10
N ALA A 292 6.91 16.81 -0.03
CA ALA A 292 6.07 15.63 -0.19
C ALA A 292 5.02 15.51 0.93
N ALA A 293 5.39 15.84 2.18
CA ALA A 293 4.44 15.90 3.28
C ALA A 293 3.37 16.98 3.08
N VAL A 294 3.76 18.16 2.63
CA VAL A 294 2.80 19.26 2.31
C VAL A 294 1.87 18.85 1.16
N GLN A 295 2.40 18.21 0.13
CA GLN A 295 1.58 17.72 -0.97
C GLN A 295 0.59 16.64 -0.51
N PHE A 296 1.02 15.70 0.32
CA PHE A 296 0.15 14.66 0.86
C PHE A 296 -0.92 15.23 1.79
N LEU A 297 -0.55 16.09 2.72
CA LEU A 297 -1.46 16.66 3.70
C LEU A 297 -2.37 17.74 3.10
N GLY A 298 -1.88 18.56 2.16
CA GLY A 298 -2.58 19.73 1.65
C GLY A 298 -3.70 19.44 0.65
N HIS A 299 -3.87 18.22 0.19
CA HIS A 299 -4.85 17.84 -0.83
C HIS A 299 -5.85 16.81 -0.29
N SER A 300 -7.11 16.96 -0.73
CA SER A 300 -8.15 15.98 -0.45
C SER A 300 -7.90 14.67 -1.21
N ASN A 301 -8.45 13.58 -0.68
CA ASN A 301 -8.43 12.29 -1.37
C ASN A 301 -9.32 12.35 -2.62
N PRO A 302 -8.76 12.23 -3.84
CA PRO A 302 -9.54 12.25 -5.07
C PRO A 302 -10.06 10.87 -5.46
N PHE A 303 -9.53 9.80 -4.85
CA PHE A 303 -9.81 8.43 -5.27
C PHE A 303 -11.14 7.94 -4.72
N VAL A 304 -11.88 7.22 -5.57
CA VAL A 304 -13.12 6.53 -5.20
C VAL A 304 -12.98 5.02 -5.36
N SER A 305 -13.66 4.26 -4.51
CA SER A 305 -13.64 2.79 -4.52
C SER A 305 -14.97 2.17 -4.97
N SER A 306 -15.81 2.94 -5.64
CA SER A 306 -17.17 2.55 -6.02
C SER A 306 -17.23 1.29 -6.91
N ARG A 307 -16.19 1.07 -7.73
CA ARG A 307 -16.10 -0.15 -8.53
C ARG A 307 -15.87 -1.38 -7.64
N ALA A 308 -14.95 -1.29 -6.68
CA ALA A 308 -14.71 -2.37 -5.72
C ALA A 308 -15.96 -2.67 -4.88
N GLU A 309 -16.72 -1.64 -4.51
CA GLU A 309 -17.97 -1.81 -3.77
C GLU A 309 -19.04 -2.55 -4.56
N ARG A 310 -19.15 -2.29 -5.87
CA ARG A 310 -20.15 -2.94 -6.74
C ARG A 310 -19.73 -4.33 -7.19
N GLU A 311 -18.51 -4.48 -7.69
CA GLU A 311 -18.09 -5.69 -8.41
C GLU A 311 -17.43 -6.72 -7.48
N LEU A 312 -16.65 -6.28 -6.49
CA LEU A 312 -16.07 -7.16 -5.47
C LEU A 312 -16.96 -7.30 -4.23
N GLU A 313 -18.04 -6.52 -4.12
CA GLU A 313 -18.87 -6.38 -2.90
C GLU A 313 -18.01 -5.99 -1.68
N TRP A 314 -16.89 -5.31 -1.94
CA TRP A 314 -15.99 -4.88 -0.89
C TRP A 314 -16.65 -3.83 0.02
N ARG A 315 -16.46 -4.02 1.32
CA ARG A 315 -16.81 -3.04 2.36
C ARG A 315 -15.66 -2.94 3.36
N PRO A 316 -15.37 -1.75 3.89
CA PRO A 316 -14.46 -1.62 5.00
C PRO A 316 -14.93 -2.44 6.20
N VAL A 317 -14.07 -3.31 6.73
CA VAL A 317 -14.38 -4.15 7.90
C VAL A 317 -14.08 -3.42 9.22
N VAL A 318 -13.25 -2.36 9.15
CA VAL A 318 -12.94 -1.48 10.28
C VAL A 318 -13.16 -0.04 9.83
N PRO A 319 -14.03 0.74 10.50
CA PRO A 319 -14.20 2.15 10.19
C PRO A 319 -12.88 2.95 10.39
N PRO A 320 -12.59 3.99 9.58
CA PRO A 320 -11.34 4.74 9.67
C PRO A 320 -11.05 5.29 11.07
N ALA A 321 -12.06 5.80 11.75
CA ALA A 321 -11.92 6.33 13.11
C ALA A 321 -11.34 5.30 14.09
N GLU A 322 -11.89 4.08 14.08
CA GLU A 322 -11.43 2.96 14.89
C GLU A 322 -10.05 2.47 14.44
N ALA A 323 -9.84 2.34 13.14
CA ALA A 323 -8.58 1.85 12.56
C ALA A 323 -7.39 2.75 12.91
N VAL A 324 -7.58 4.08 12.86
CA VAL A 324 -6.53 5.05 13.23
C VAL A 324 -6.18 4.95 14.71
N GLU A 325 -7.17 4.92 15.59
CA GLU A 325 -6.96 4.79 17.03
C GLU A 325 -6.32 3.45 17.41
N ARG A 326 -6.78 2.36 16.81
CA ARG A 326 -6.22 1.01 16.95
C ARG A 326 -4.75 0.96 16.52
N THR A 327 -4.41 1.62 15.42
CA THR A 327 -3.02 1.77 14.98
C THR A 327 -2.20 2.51 16.03
N GLY A 328 -2.71 3.61 16.57
CA GLY A 328 -2.06 4.37 17.65
C GLY A 328 -1.81 3.51 18.89
N ARG A 329 -2.81 2.74 19.35
CA ARG A 329 -2.67 1.80 20.47
C ARG A 329 -1.56 0.78 20.24
N TRP A 330 -1.52 0.19 19.06
CA TRP A 330 -0.46 -0.77 18.71
C TRP A 330 0.94 -0.16 18.86
N PHE A 331 1.13 1.07 18.38
CA PHE A 331 2.42 1.75 18.49
C PHE A 331 2.73 2.19 19.93
N ARG A 332 1.74 2.41 20.79
CA ARG A 332 1.94 2.61 22.24
C ARG A 332 2.49 1.35 22.87
N ASP A 333 1.87 0.21 22.60
CA ASP A 333 2.14 -1.07 23.27
C ASP A 333 3.41 -1.76 22.72
N ALA A 334 3.86 -1.39 21.52
CA ALA A 334 5.09 -1.89 20.89
C ALA A 334 6.34 -1.02 21.15
N ALA A 335 6.27 -0.02 22.05
CA ALA A 335 7.34 0.97 22.31
C ALA A 335 8.36 0.52 23.36
#